data_08c6662bd54ff59ccabf35b4a1a1c1a4
#
_entry.id   08c6662bd54ff59ccabf35b4a1a1c1a4
#
_cell.length_a   1.000
_cell.length_b   1.000
_cell.length_c   1.000
_cell.angle_alpha   90.00
_cell.angle_beta   90.00
_cell.angle_gamma   90.00
#
_symmetry.space_group_name_H-M   'P 1'
#
loop_
_entity.id
_entity.type
_entity.pdbx_description
1 polymer ?
#
loop_
_entity_poly.entity_id
_entity_poly.type
_entity_poly.pdbx_seq_one_letter_code
_entity_poly.pdbx_strand_id
1 'polypeptide(L)'
;MYNKNFSKEPTEKQKIGQIGEDCACEYLEKNGYKIIDRNYLKKWGEIDIVVKKDNKLLFVVVISVSIDLSGVTHVTNAKGNDSYNPEDNMHPWKLQRLSRVIQSYLLDKNVSDETDWQFDLVTVYIDKNKRLSRVFLLEDIVL
;
A
#
# COMPACT_ATOMS: atom_id res chain seq x y z
N MET A 1 -13.62 -23.53 26.51
CA MET A 1 -13.77 -22.12 26.23
C MET A 1 -13.57 -21.85 24.73
N TYR A 2 -14.48 -21.16 24.19
CA TYR A 2 -14.45 -20.87 22.79
C TYR A 2 -13.36 -19.86 22.45
N ASN A 3 -12.44 -20.24 21.59
CA ASN A 3 -11.36 -19.36 21.16
C ASN A 3 -11.69 -18.77 19.79
N LYS A 4 -11.97 -17.48 19.77
CA LYS A 4 -12.27 -16.78 18.53
C LYS A 4 -11.04 -16.48 17.68
N ASN A 5 -9.86 -16.73 18.24
CA ASN A 5 -8.61 -16.33 17.60
C ASN A 5 -7.87 -17.49 16.95
N PHE A 6 -8.53 -18.63 16.77
CA PHE A 6 -7.88 -19.61 15.96
C PHE A 6 -7.79 -19.05 14.56
N SER A 7 -6.59 -19.04 14.09
CA SER A 7 -6.23 -18.45 12.84
C SER A 7 -6.94 -19.14 11.70
N LYS A 8 -7.81 -18.42 11.05
CA LYS A 8 -8.19 -18.79 9.71
C LYS A 8 -6.98 -18.58 8.83
N GLU A 9 -6.72 -19.50 7.92
CA GLU A 9 -5.71 -19.27 6.93
C GLU A 9 -6.05 -18.01 6.13
N PRO A 10 -5.05 -17.20 5.78
CA PRO A 10 -5.30 -16.02 4.98
C PRO A 10 -5.90 -16.39 3.63
N THR A 11 -6.82 -15.58 3.17
CA THR A 11 -7.38 -15.73 1.82
C THR A 11 -6.30 -15.47 0.77
N GLU A 12 -6.55 -15.89 -0.46
CA GLU A 12 -5.64 -15.57 -1.57
C GLU A 12 -5.41 -14.07 -1.71
N LYS A 13 -6.47 -13.29 -1.57
CA LYS A 13 -6.38 -11.83 -1.62
C LYS A 13 -5.47 -11.27 -0.52
N GLN A 14 -5.59 -11.81 0.69
CA GLN A 14 -4.74 -11.41 1.81
C GLN A 14 -3.28 -11.79 1.59
N LYS A 15 -3.03 -12.97 1.03
CA LYS A 15 -1.67 -13.41 0.68
C LYS A 15 -1.04 -12.50 -0.37
N ILE A 16 -1.79 -12.15 -1.40
CA ILE A 16 -1.34 -11.23 -2.45
C ILE A 16 -1.03 -9.87 -1.85
N GLY A 17 -1.90 -9.37 -0.98
CA GLY A 17 -1.67 -8.10 -0.30
C GLY A 17 -0.40 -8.12 0.54
N GLN A 18 -0.15 -9.20 1.28
CA GLN A 18 1.04 -9.33 2.10
C GLN A 18 2.32 -9.39 1.25
N ILE A 19 2.28 -10.16 0.18
CA ILE A 19 3.41 -10.23 -0.77
C ILE A 19 3.70 -8.85 -1.37
N GLY A 20 2.65 -8.13 -1.76
CA GLY A 20 2.78 -6.79 -2.32
C GLY A 20 3.41 -5.81 -1.34
N GLU A 21 2.96 -5.82 -0.08
CA GLU A 21 3.56 -4.95 0.94
C GLU A 21 5.02 -5.28 1.18
N ASP A 22 5.36 -6.56 1.25
CA ASP A 22 6.75 -6.98 1.45
C ASP A 22 7.63 -6.56 0.28
N CYS A 23 7.13 -6.73 -0.95
CA CYS A 23 7.84 -6.28 -2.15
C CYS A 23 8.03 -4.76 -2.17
N ALA A 24 6.99 -4.03 -1.77
CA ALA A 24 7.06 -2.58 -1.70
C ALA A 24 8.10 -2.11 -0.68
N CYS A 25 8.13 -2.73 0.50
CA CYS A 25 9.13 -2.42 1.53
C CYS A 25 10.54 -2.68 1.02
N GLU A 26 10.76 -3.83 0.40
CA GLU A 26 12.07 -4.19 -0.15
C GLU A 26 12.51 -3.18 -1.22
N TYR A 27 11.60 -2.82 -2.11
CA TYR A 27 11.86 -1.83 -3.15
C TYR A 27 12.23 -0.48 -2.54
N LEU A 28 11.47 -0.02 -1.57
CA LEU A 28 11.72 1.26 -0.92
C LEU A 28 13.07 1.27 -0.20
N GLU A 29 13.38 0.21 0.54
CA GLU A 29 14.67 0.11 1.23
C GLU A 29 15.86 0.12 0.25
N LYS A 30 15.75 -0.58 -0.86
CA LYS A 30 16.78 -0.59 -1.91
C LYS A 30 16.99 0.78 -2.53
N ASN A 31 15.97 1.63 -2.51
CA ASN A 31 16.05 2.98 -3.05
C ASN A 31 16.35 4.04 -2.00
N GLY A 32 16.84 3.62 -0.85
CA GLY A 32 17.32 4.54 0.17
C GLY A 32 16.27 5.06 1.13
N TYR A 33 15.07 4.52 1.11
CA TYR A 33 14.02 4.88 2.06
C TYR A 33 14.16 4.05 3.32
N LYS A 34 13.96 4.69 4.46
CA LYS A 34 13.95 3.99 5.75
C LYS A 34 12.51 3.71 6.15
N ILE A 35 12.19 2.43 6.36
CA ILE A 35 10.87 2.05 6.87
C ILE A 35 10.77 2.45 8.34
N ILE A 36 9.76 3.25 8.67
CA ILE A 36 9.52 3.73 10.02
C ILE A 36 8.39 2.95 10.67
N ASP A 37 7.29 2.77 9.95
CA ASP A 37 6.11 2.07 10.44
C ASP A 37 5.45 1.29 9.31
N ARG A 38 4.71 0.25 9.68
CA ARG A 38 3.88 -0.51 8.76
C ARG A 38 2.50 -0.69 9.40
N ASN A 39 1.48 -0.71 8.54
CA ASN A 39 0.11 -1.03 8.95
C ASN A 39 -0.39 -0.15 10.10
N TYR A 40 -0.26 1.16 9.92
CA TYR A 40 -0.82 2.11 10.87
C TYR A 40 -2.33 2.19 10.66
N LEU A 41 -3.07 1.57 11.57
CA LEU A 41 -4.51 1.37 11.44
C LEU A 41 -5.29 2.26 12.39
N LYS A 42 -6.32 2.92 11.87
CA LYS A 42 -7.35 3.62 12.62
C LYS A 42 -8.72 3.15 12.13
N LYS A 43 -9.79 3.48 12.88
CA LYS A 43 -11.14 3.11 12.47
C LYS A 43 -11.52 3.68 11.10
N TRP A 44 -10.93 4.81 10.74
CA TRP A 44 -11.24 5.51 9.49
C TRP A 44 -10.27 5.22 8.35
N GLY A 45 -9.30 4.37 8.54
CA GLY A 45 -8.42 3.97 7.45
C GLY A 45 -7.08 3.45 7.91
N GLU A 46 -6.24 3.10 6.94
CA GLU A 46 -4.92 2.52 7.17
C GLU A 46 -3.88 3.15 6.25
N ILE A 47 -2.68 3.34 6.79
CA ILE A 47 -1.49 3.63 6.00
C ILE A 47 -0.65 2.37 5.99
N ASP A 48 -0.36 1.86 4.80
CA ASP A 48 0.33 0.58 4.67
C ASP A 48 1.79 0.66 5.11
N ILE A 49 2.49 1.72 4.70
CA ILE A 49 3.90 1.91 5.01
C ILE A 49 4.16 3.39 5.26
N VAL A 50 4.98 3.68 6.27
CA VAL A 50 5.52 5.02 6.48
C VAL A 50 7.03 4.94 6.35
N VAL A 51 7.58 5.75 5.47
CA VAL A 51 9.02 5.78 5.22
C VAL A 51 9.57 7.20 5.39
N LYS A 52 10.88 7.27 5.57
CA LYS A 52 11.58 8.53 5.68
C LYS A 52 12.77 8.56 4.73
N LYS A 53 12.96 9.69 4.07
CA LYS A 53 14.13 9.93 3.24
C LYS A 53 14.43 11.43 3.25
N ASP A 54 15.67 11.80 3.53
CA ASP A 54 16.14 13.21 3.50
C ASP A 54 15.26 14.16 4.33
N ASN A 55 14.89 13.73 5.55
CA ASN A 55 14.04 14.50 6.47
C ASN A 55 12.61 14.71 5.99
N LYS A 56 12.18 13.93 5.00
CA LYS A 56 10.82 13.95 4.49
C LYS A 56 10.13 12.66 4.85
N LEU A 57 8.88 12.74 5.32
CA LEU A 57 8.03 11.58 5.56
C LEU A 57 7.22 11.27 4.31
N LEU A 58 7.15 9.99 3.98
CA LEU A 58 6.34 9.54 2.87
C LEU A 58 5.34 8.51 3.39
N PHE A 59 4.07 8.80 3.15
CA PHE A 59 2.98 7.90 3.51
C PHE A 59 2.61 7.11 2.27
N VAL A 60 2.71 5.79 2.36
CA VAL A 60 2.61 4.92 1.20
C VAL A 60 1.41 3.99 1.34
N VAL A 61 0.57 3.97 0.31
CA VAL A 61 -0.47 2.96 0.15
C VAL A 61 -0.02 2.00 -0.94
N VAL A 62 -0.18 0.71 -0.68
CA VAL A 62 0.23 -0.34 -1.60
C VAL A 62 -1.00 -0.98 -2.22
N ILE A 63 -0.99 -1.05 -3.54
CA ILE A 63 -2.00 -1.79 -4.30
C ILE A 63 -1.31 -2.99 -4.91
N SER A 64 -1.81 -4.18 -4.59
CA SER A 64 -1.28 -5.44 -5.11
C SER A 64 -2.20 -5.99 -6.18
N VAL A 65 -1.62 -6.32 -7.32
CA VAL A 65 -2.36 -6.81 -8.48
C VAL A 65 -1.79 -8.17 -8.86
N SER A 66 -2.64 -9.17 -8.91
CA SER A 66 -2.28 -10.50 -9.37
C SER A 66 -2.42 -10.57 -10.88
N ILE A 67 -1.39 -11.05 -11.56
CA ILE A 67 -1.37 -11.21 -13.01
C ILE A 67 -1.57 -12.67 -13.35
N ASP A 68 -2.47 -12.94 -14.29
CA ASP A 68 -2.70 -14.28 -14.79
C ASP A 68 -1.66 -14.66 -15.85
N LEU A 69 -1.23 -15.90 -15.79
CA LEU A 69 -0.12 -16.41 -16.58
C LEU A 69 -0.43 -17.07 -17.89
N SER A 70 -1.66 -17.09 -18.29
CA SER A 70 -2.00 -17.68 -19.56
C SER A 70 -1.51 -16.87 -20.76
N GLY A 71 -0.55 -15.97 -20.54
CA GLY A 71 -0.04 -15.07 -21.56
C GLY A 71 -0.95 -13.89 -21.86
N VAL A 72 -2.09 -13.86 -21.23
CA VAL A 72 -3.02 -12.76 -21.30
C VAL A 72 -2.95 -12.05 -19.96
N THR A 73 -2.58 -10.79 -20.00
CA THR A 73 -2.55 -9.98 -18.78
C THR A 73 -3.98 -9.68 -18.37
N HIS A 74 -4.56 -10.52 -17.55
CA HIS A 74 -5.81 -10.20 -16.91
C HIS A 74 -5.50 -9.44 -15.64
N VAL A 75 -5.51 -8.15 -15.75
CA VAL A 75 -5.52 -7.31 -14.57
C VAL A 75 -6.98 -7.09 -14.25
N THR A 76 -7.51 -7.91 -13.36
CA THR A 76 -8.87 -7.72 -12.89
C THR A 76 -8.88 -6.70 -11.77
N ASN A 77 -9.50 -5.57 -12.04
CA ASN A 77 -9.89 -4.67 -10.95
C ASN A 77 -11.17 -5.21 -10.30
N ALA A 78 -11.65 -4.55 -9.28
CA ALA A 78 -12.88 -4.94 -8.58
C ALA A 78 -14.12 -4.93 -9.49
N LYS A 79 -14.03 -4.35 -10.68
CA LYS A 79 -15.11 -4.27 -11.66
C LYS A 79 -14.98 -5.29 -12.77
N GLY A 80 -13.91 -6.10 -12.76
CA GLY A 80 -13.67 -7.11 -13.79
C GLY A 80 -13.23 -6.54 -15.14
N ASN A 81 -12.76 -5.32 -15.20
CA ASN A 81 -12.30 -4.69 -16.44
C ASN A 81 -10.88 -5.15 -16.78
N ASP A 82 -10.62 -5.31 -18.07
CA ASP A 82 -9.32 -5.74 -18.57
C ASP A 82 -8.26 -4.65 -18.48
N SER A 83 -8.66 -3.40 -18.42
CA SER A 83 -7.73 -2.29 -18.20
C SER A 83 -7.81 -1.86 -16.75
N TYR A 84 -6.76 -2.17 -16.00
CA TYR A 84 -6.65 -1.75 -14.63
C TYR A 84 -5.68 -0.59 -14.51
N ASN A 85 -6.20 0.51 -13.99
CA ASN A 85 -5.38 1.65 -13.62
C ASN A 85 -5.45 1.78 -12.09
N PRO A 86 -4.34 1.57 -11.37
CA PRO A 86 -4.33 1.67 -9.91
C PRO A 86 -4.85 3.00 -9.39
N GLU A 87 -4.65 4.06 -10.13
CA GLU A 87 -5.11 5.39 -9.76
C GLU A 87 -6.63 5.48 -9.67
N ASP A 88 -7.34 4.64 -10.41
CA ASP A 88 -8.81 4.59 -10.42
C ASP A 88 -9.37 4.10 -9.08
N ASN A 89 -8.53 3.49 -8.23
CA ASN A 89 -8.94 3.11 -6.88
C ASN A 89 -8.84 4.27 -5.89
N MET A 90 -8.31 5.41 -6.32
CA MET A 90 -8.16 6.58 -5.47
C MET A 90 -9.35 7.52 -5.58
N HIS A 91 -10.54 7.01 -5.21
CA HIS A 91 -11.75 7.85 -5.17
C HIS A 91 -11.60 8.98 -4.15
N PRO A 92 -12.28 10.12 -4.38
CA PRO A 92 -12.19 11.26 -3.46
C PRO A 92 -12.44 10.91 -1.99
N TRP A 93 -13.42 10.06 -1.71
CA TRP A 93 -13.71 9.67 -0.33
C TRP A 93 -12.57 8.85 0.29
N LYS A 94 -11.87 8.04 -0.53
CA LYS A 94 -10.69 7.29 -0.09
C LYS A 94 -9.54 8.24 0.25
N LEU A 95 -9.33 9.24 -0.58
CA LEU A 95 -8.31 10.26 -0.35
C LEU A 95 -8.59 11.06 0.92
N GLN A 96 -9.87 11.39 1.16
CA GLN A 96 -10.26 12.06 2.40
C GLN A 96 -9.96 11.20 3.63
N ARG A 97 -10.24 9.92 3.57
CA ARG A 97 -9.94 8.99 4.66
C ARG A 97 -8.45 8.89 4.90
N LEU A 98 -7.67 8.79 3.84
CA LEU A 98 -6.20 8.77 3.92
C LEU A 98 -5.66 10.04 4.54
N SER A 99 -6.15 11.19 4.11
CA SER A 99 -5.76 12.47 4.69
C SER A 99 -6.02 12.50 6.18
N ARG A 100 -7.16 11.99 6.63
CA ARG A 100 -7.51 11.91 8.03
C ARG A 100 -6.58 10.98 8.82
N VAL A 101 -6.22 9.83 8.25
CA VAL A 101 -5.30 8.90 8.89
C VAL A 101 -3.91 9.51 8.99
N ILE A 102 -3.47 10.21 7.96
CA ILE A 102 -2.18 10.90 7.96
C ILE A 102 -2.16 11.96 9.08
N GLN A 103 -3.21 12.75 9.20
CA GLN A 103 -3.30 13.73 10.29
C GLN A 103 -3.22 13.04 11.66
N SER A 104 -3.90 11.92 11.82
CA SER A 104 -3.81 11.12 13.05
C SER A 104 -2.38 10.68 13.34
N TYR A 105 -1.66 10.22 12.31
CA TYR A 105 -0.27 9.80 12.45
C TYR A 105 0.62 10.96 12.90
N LEU A 106 0.49 12.10 12.24
CA LEU A 106 1.29 13.27 12.57
C LEU A 106 1.09 13.71 14.03
N LEU A 107 -0.14 13.65 14.52
CA LEU A 107 -0.46 13.97 15.90
C LEU A 107 0.04 12.89 16.87
N ASP A 108 -0.25 11.63 16.60
CA ASP A 108 0.14 10.51 17.47
C ASP A 108 1.65 10.42 17.68
N LYS A 109 2.41 10.71 16.63
CA LYS A 109 3.87 10.59 16.67
C LYS A 109 4.57 11.92 16.96
N ASN A 110 3.81 12.94 17.28
CA ASN A 110 4.37 14.28 17.58
C ASN A 110 5.32 14.77 16.48
N VAL A 111 4.91 14.60 15.23
CA VAL A 111 5.73 15.06 14.11
C VAL A 111 5.71 16.58 14.07
N SER A 112 6.90 17.18 13.92
CA SER A 112 7.01 18.63 13.86
C SER A 112 6.27 19.21 12.67
N ASP A 113 5.62 20.36 12.86
CA ASP A 113 4.94 21.08 11.78
C ASP A 113 5.89 21.49 10.66
N GLU A 114 7.19 21.53 10.94
CA GLU A 114 8.21 21.84 9.95
C GLU A 114 8.62 20.64 9.10
N THR A 115 8.14 19.45 9.44
CA THR A 115 8.47 18.23 8.70
C THR A 115 7.68 18.19 7.41
N ASP A 116 8.36 18.09 6.28
CA ASP A 116 7.72 17.87 5.00
C ASP A 116 7.21 16.43 4.91
N TRP A 117 6.08 16.27 4.28
CA TRP A 117 5.55 14.94 4.01
C TRP A 117 4.81 14.92 2.68
N GLN A 118 4.67 13.73 2.12
CA GLN A 118 3.89 13.52 0.92
C GLN A 118 3.23 12.14 0.97
N PHE A 119 2.24 11.96 0.10
CA PHE A 119 1.56 10.69 -0.07
C PHE A 119 1.97 10.06 -1.40
N ASP A 120 2.39 8.81 -1.34
CA ASP A 120 2.81 8.04 -2.51
C ASP A 120 1.97 6.77 -2.65
N LEU A 121 1.80 6.35 -3.89
CA LEU A 121 1.13 5.10 -4.21
C LEU A 121 2.15 4.14 -4.81
N VAL A 122 2.21 2.94 -4.26
CA VAL A 122 3.03 1.87 -4.82
C VAL A 122 2.09 0.79 -5.35
N THR A 123 2.27 0.44 -6.61
CA THR A 123 1.54 -0.67 -7.21
C THR A 123 2.50 -1.82 -7.44
N VAL A 124 2.12 -3.00 -6.98
CA VAL A 124 2.94 -4.21 -7.14
C VAL A 124 2.14 -5.19 -7.99
N TYR A 125 2.68 -5.51 -9.15
CA TYR A 125 2.13 -6.53 -10.04
C TYR A 125 2.82 -7.85 -9.72
N ILE A 126 2.04 -8.85 -9.34
CA ILE A 126 2.55 -10.13 -8.86
C ILE A 126 2.15 -11.24 -9.81
N ASP A 127 3.16 -11.92 -10.34
CA ASP A 127 2.97 -13.12 -11.14
C ASP A 127 3.34 -14.31 -10.28
N LYS A 128 2.34 -15.01 -9.75
CA LYS A 128 2.54 -16.11 -8.81
C LYS A 128 3.27 -17.29 -9.41
N ASN A 129 3.00 -17.60 -10.66
CA ASN A 129 3.53 -18.80 -11.28
C ASN A 129 4.99 -18.63 -11.68
N LYS A 130 5.37 -17.43 -12.07
CA LYS A 130 6.77 -17.09 -12.36
C LYS A 130 7.52 -16.57 -11.15
N ARG A 131 6.82 -16.37 -10.02
CA ARG A 131 7.40 -15.78 -8.81
C ARG A 131 8.12 -14.46 -9.08
N LEU A 132 7.52 -13.66 -9.96
CA LEU A 132 8.05 -12.36 -10.34
C LEU A 132 7.11 -11.27 -9.88
N SER A 133 7.68 -10.13 -9.54
CA SER A 133 6.92 -8.95 -9.23
C SER A 133 7.51 -7.73 -9.91
N ARG A 134 6.66 -6.75 -10.18
CA ARG A 134 7.07 -5.44 -10.67
C ARG A 134 6.47 -4.38 -9.78
N VAL A 135 7.27 -3.42 -9.42
CA VAL A 135 6.88 -2.33 -8.52
C VAL A 135 6.88 -1.02 -9.28
N PHE A 136 5.80 -0.27 -9.16
CA PHE A 136 5.65 1.06 -9.74
C PHE A 136 5.33 2.05 -8.63
N LEU A 137 6.08 3.14 -8.60
CA LEU A 137 5.91 4.19 -7.62
C LEU A 137 5.29 5.42 -8.31
N LEU A 138 4.17 5.88 -7.77
CA LEU A 138 3.55 7.14 -8.16
C LEU A 138 3.71 8.10 -6.99
N GLU A 139 4.51 9.12 -7.18
CA GLU A 139 4.91 10.03 -6.11
C GLU A 139 4.03 11.26 -6.00
N ASP A 140 3.93 11.75 -4.78
CA ASP A 140 3.36 13.05 -4.46
C ASP A 140 1.94 13.24 -5.00
N ILE A 141 1.08 12.33 -4.61
CA ILE A 141 -0.32 12.40 -5.00
C ILE A 141 -1.01 13.48 -4.15
N VAL A 142 -1.79 14.30 -4.81
CA VAL A 142 -2.54 15.36 -4.14
C VAL A 142 -3.75 14.77 -3.42
N LEU A 143 -3.84 15.08 -2.12
CA LEU A 143 -4.95 14.65 -1.28
C LEU A 143 -6.05 15.71 -1.18
#